data_3b5d9dacdafe320d399d0ba2a667bfd6
#
_entry.id   3b5d9dacdafe320d399d0ba2a667bfd6
#
_cell.length_a   1.000
_cell.length_b   1.000
_cell.length_c   1.000
_cell.angle_alpha   90.00
_cell.angle_beta   90.00
_cell.angle_gamma   90.00
#
_symmetry.space_group_name_H-M   'P 1'
#
loop_
_entity.id
_entity.type
_entity.pdbx_description
1 polymer ?
#
loop_
_entity_poly.entity_id
_entity_poly.type
_entity_poly.pdbx_seq_one_letter_code
_entity_poly.pdbx_strand_id
1 'polypeptide(L)'
;RPVEKVKNGYVYIIRGGKAMPPKPKITKDMVIDAAFMVARKTGAENINARTVSKKLNCSTQPVMYHFATIEELRKAAYKKTGEYHTEYLMNIPETQEDRMLGIGVNYIRFAVEEPFLFRFLFQSGFAVENSLTEMINSEELIPVISAMQEEMDMNIEQTKEVFITLAMFVHGYASIIANNSLEYDEKLIEKHLERVYTGAILAIQEEMK
;
A
#
# COMPACT_ATOMS: atom_id res chain seq x y z
N ARG A 1 48.21 16.28 3.15
CA ARG A 1 47.52 15.09 3.71
C ARG A 1 46.20 15.58 4.31
N PRO A 2 45.06 14.87 4.14
CA PRO A 2 43.82 15.23 4.80
C PRO A 2 43.98 15.08 6.33
N VAL A 3 43.43 16.02 7.09
CA VAL A 3 43.44 15.99 8.55
C VAL A 3 42.04 15.60 9.02
N GLU A 4 42.00 14.56 9.84
CA GLU A 4 40.75 14.14 10.49
C GLU A 4 40.55 14.92 11.80
N LYS A 5 39.35 15.49 11.98
CA LYS A 5 38.94 16.08 13.27
C LYS A 5 37.59 15.47 13.68
N VAL A 6 37.49 15.07 14.94
CA VAL A 6 36.27 14.59 15.55
C VAL A 6 35.62 15.71 16.35
N LYS A 7 34.36 16.04 16.08
CA LYS A 7 33.56 16.97 16.87
C LYS A 7 32.11 16.40 16.95
N ASN A 8 31.60 16.31 18.17
CA ASN A 8 30.25 15.79 18.46
C ASN A 8 29.96 14.37 17.90
N GLY A 9 30.98 13.47 17.93
CA GLY A 9 30.85 12.09 17.46
C GLY A 9 30.94 11.91 15.93
N TYR A 10 31.21 12.97 15.17
CA TYR A 10 31.39 12.92 13.72
C TYR A 10 32.84 13.11 13.32
N VAL A 11 33.30 12.30 12.35
CA VAL A 11 34.63 12.43 11.75
C VAL A 11 34.54 13.36 10.54
N TYR A 12 35.30 14.47 10.60
CA TYR A 12 35.37 15.45 9.52
C TYR A 12 36.70 15.26 8.75
N ILE A 13 36.62 15.07 7.45
CA ILE A 13 37.78 15.06 6.55
C ILE A 13 37.97 16.48 6.01
N ILE A 14 39.04 17.14 6.39
CA ILE A 14 39.38 18.50 5.93
C ILE A 14 40.25 18.39 4.69
N ARG A 15 39.77 18.80 3.53
CA ARG A 15 40.56 19.05 2.32
C ARG A 15 40.50 20.54 1.99
N GLY A 16 41.64 21.19 1.93
CA GLY A 16 41.74 22.59 1.50
C GLY A 16 41.03 23.61 2.42
N GLY A 17 41.05 23.40 3.77
CA GLY A 17 40.60 24.38 4.76
C GLY A 17 39.08 24.52 4.95
N LYS A 18 38.23 23.79 4.19
CA LYS A 18 36.77 23.74 4.40
C LYS A 18 36.35 22.34 4.90
N ALA A 19 35.75 22.29 6.10
CA ALA A 19 35.11 21.08 6.59
C ALA A 19 33.86 20.81 5.75
N MET A 20 33.83 19.68 5.04
CA MET A 20 32.60 19.19 4.42
C MET A 20 31.76 18.48 5.48
N PRO A 21 30.48 18.82 5.65
CA PRO A 21 29.61 18.06 6.54
C PRO A 21 29.57 16.59 6.10
N PRO A 22 29.53 15.63 7.05
CA PRO A 22 29.38 14.24 6.69
C PRO A 22 28.12 14.06 5.87
N LYS A 23 28.20 13.35 4.73
CA LYS A 23 27.01 13.00 3.95
C LYS A 23 26.09 12.15 4.83
N PRO A 24 24.78 12.43 4.88
CA PRO A 24 23.84 11.60 5.63
C PRO A 24 23.97 10.15 5.16
N LYS A 25 24.03 9.23 6.11
CA LYS A 25 24.09 7.80 5.81
C LYS A 25 22.74 7.37 5.25
N ILE A 26 22.70 6.86 4.01
CA ILE A 26 21.51 6.28 3.41
C ILE A 26 21.17 4.99 4.14
N THR A 27 19.97 4.91 4.70
CA THR A 27 19.46 3.73 5.41
C THR A 27 18.65 2.82 4.45
N LYS A 28 18.40 1.59 4.88
CA LYS A 28 17.55 0.64 4.13
C LYS A 28 16.14 1.21 3.94
N ASP A 29 15.57 1.77 4.99
CA ASP A 29 14.22 2.35 4.96
C ASP A 29 14.13 3.53 4.00
N MET A 30 15.13 4.41 3.97
CA MET A 30 15.19 5.49 2.98
C MET A 30 15.20 4.95 1.55
N VAL A 31 15.84 3.81 1.30
CA VAL A 31 15.87 3.18 -0.03
C VAL A 31 14.49 2.60 -0.38
N ILE A 32 13.81 1.96 0.59
CA ILE A 32 12.44 1.45 0.43
C ILE A 32 11.47 2.61 0.16
N ASP A 33 11.56 3.69 0.96
CA ASP A 33 10.74 4.88 0.77
C ASP A 33 10.91 5.52 -0.61
N ALA A 34 12.15 5.61 -1.06
CA ALA A 34 12.43 6.14 -2.40
C ALA A 34 11.88 5.23 -3.50
N ALA A 35 11.98 3.90 -3.34
CA ALA A 35 11.42 2.93 -4.28
C ALA A 35 9.88 3.00 -4.32
N PHE A 36 9.22 3.09 -3.15
CA PHE A 36 7.79 3.33 -3.04
C PHE A 36 7.37 4.62 -3.78
N MET A 37 8.10 5.71 -3.56
CA MET A 37 7.80 6.98 -4.23
C MET A 37 8.05 6.93 -5.75
N VAL A 38 8.96 6.10 -6.23
CA VAL A 38 9.14 5.84 -7.67
C VAL A 38 7.93 5.07 -8.19
N ALA A 39 7.52 3.98 -7.51
CA ALA A 39 6.34 3.20 -7.87
C ALA A 39 5.08 4.07 -7.93
N ARG A 40 4.83 4.86 -6.89
CA ARG A 40 3.67 5.77 -6.78
C ARG A 40 3.60 6.77 -7.93
N LYS A 41 4.74 7.28 -8.38
CA LYS A 41 4.79 8.35 -9.40
C LYS A 41 4.83 7.85 -10.83
N THR A 42 5.45 6.71 -11.07
CA THR A 42 5.80 6.27 -12.44
C THR A 42 5.56 4.79 -12.73
N GLY A 43 5.11 4.02 -11.73
CA GLY A 43 4.91 2.57 -11.84
C GLY A 43 6.07 1.74 -11.27
N ALA A 44 5.75 0.54 -10.81
CA ALA A 44 6.70 -0.38 -10.18
C ALA A 44 7.79 -0.89 -11.14
N GLU A 45 7.50 -0.95 -12.42
CA GLU A 45 8.45 -1.29 -13.48
C GLU A 45 9.64 -0.32 -13.54
N ASN A 46 9.44 0.91 -13.07
CA ASN A 46 10.46 1.95 -13.03
C ASN A 46 11.34 1.90 -11.78
N ILE A 47 11.09 0.98 -10.83
CA ILE A 47 11.98 0.76 -9.69
C ILE A 47 13.27 0.10 -10.20
N ASN A 48 14.36 0.86 -10.17
CA ASN A 48 15.70 0.38 -10.46
C ASN A 48 16.75 1.22 -9.69
N ALA A 49 17.99 0.75 -9.62
CA ALA A 49 19.04 1.42 -8.84
C ALA A 49 19.24 2.89 -9.23
N ARG A 50 19.08 3.22 -10.52
CA ARG A 50 19.29 4.60 -11.04
C ARG A 50 18.14 5.53 -10.63
N THR A 51 16.89 5.10 -10.78
CA THR A 51 15.71 5.93 -10.42
C THR A 51 15.65 6.17 -8.92
N VAL A 52 15.91 5.13 -8.12
CA VAL A 52 15.93 5.22 -6.65
C VAL A 52 17.09 6.08 -6.15
N SER A 53 18.30 5.90 -6.68
CA SER A 53 19.45 6.73 -6.30
C SER A 53 19.27 8.21 -6.69
N LYS A 54 18.64 8.47 -7.83
CA LYS A 54 18.26 9.83 -8.25
C LYS A 54 17.29 10.47 -7.25
N LYS A 55 16.29 9.71 -6.78
CA LYS A 55 15.33 10.18 -5.77
C LYS A 55 16.01 10.51 -4.43
N LEU A 56 17.05 9.74 -4.05
CA LEU A 56 17.84 9.93 -2.84
C LEU A 56 18.99 10.93 -3.01
N ASN A 57 19.19 11.48 -4.20
CA ASN A 57 20.33 12.35 -4.52
C ASN A 57 21.68 11.73 -4.14
N CYS A 58 21.87 10.43 -4.44
CA CYS A 58 23.09 9.69 -4.17
C CYS A 58 23.54 8.87 -5.39
N SER A 59 24.67 8.15 -5.27
CA SER A 59 25.07 7.15 -6.26
C SER A 59 24.24 5.86 -6.12
N THR A 60 24.34 4.94 -7.08
CA THR A 60 23.65 3.66 -7.02
C THR A 60 24.23 2.70 -5.97
N GLN A 61 25.45 2.93 -5.50
CA GLN A 61 26.14 2.07 -4.55
C GLN A 61 25.39 1.88 -3.21
N PRO A 62 24.85 2.91 -2.52
CA PRO A 62 24.05 2.72 -1.32
C PRO A 62 22.79 1.89 -1.55
N VAL A 63 22.15 2.00 -2.71
CA VAL A 63 20.96 1.21 -3.04
C VAL A 63 21.33 -0.27 -3.13
N MET A 64 22.39 -0.59 -3.89
CA MET A 64 22.87 -1.97 -4.08
C MET A 64 23.57 -2.54 -2.84
N TYR A 65 23.99 -1.70 -1.91
CA TYR A 65 24.50 -2.14 -0.60
C TYR A 65 23.40 -2.73 0.28
N HIS A 66 22.19 -2.15 0.25
CA HIS A 66 21.07 -2.60 1.06
C HIS A 66 20.24 -3.73 0.43
N PHE A 67 20.29 -3.86 -0.90
CA PHE A 67 19.54 -4.85 -1.66
C PHE A 67 20.44 -5.52 -2.69
N ALA A 68 20.62 -6.84 -2.57
CA ALA A 68 21.46 -7.60 -3.48
C ALA A 68 20.90 -7.60 -4.92
N THR A 69 19.57 -7.52 -5.05
CA THR A 69 18.88 -7.46 -6.34
C THR A 69 17.81 -6.37 -6.34
N ILE A 70 17.45 -5.90 -7.53
CA ILE A 70 16.32 -4.97 -7.71
C ILE A 70 14.99 -5.64 -7.39
N GLU A 71 14.91 -6.95 -7.57
CA GLU A 71 13.73 -7.73 -7.23
C GLU A 71 13.46 -7.74 -5.73
N GLU A 72 14.48 -7.88 -4.89
CA GLU A 72 14.34 -7.74 -3.43
C GLU A 72 13.88 -6.34 -3.03
N LEU A 73 14.38 -5.29 -3.70
CA LEU A 73 13.93 -3.92 -3.47
C LEU A 73 12.46 -3.74 -3.88
N ARG A 74 12.06 -4.32 -5.01
CA ARG A 74 10.64 -4.29 -5.45
C ARG A 74 9.74 -4.99 -4.46
N LYS A 75 10.11 -6.16 -3.94
CA LYS A 75 9.35 -6.86 -2.90
C LYS A 75 9.20 -6.02 -1.63
N ALA A 76 10.27 -5.36 -1.19
CA ALA A 76 10.19 -4.46 -0.04
C ALA A 76 9.28 -3.24 -0.30
N ALA A 77 9.33 -2.67 -1.51
CA ALA A 77 8.44 -1.58 -1.91
C ALA A 77 6.99 -2.06 -2.05
N TYR A 78 6.75 -3.30 -2.52
CA TYR A 78 5.44 -3.92 -2.58
C TYR A 78 4.81 -4.04 -1.19
N LYS A 79 5.57 -4.58 -0.21
CA LYS A 79 5.10 -4.67 1.18
C LYS A 79 4.73 -3.29 1.73
N LYS A 80 5.59 -2.28 1.54
CA LYS A 80 5.28 -0.90 1.96
C LYS A 80 4.04 -0.34 1.27
N THR A 81 3.81 -0.72 0.02
CA THR A 81 2.59 -0.31 -0.71
C THR A 81 1.34 -0.94 -0.09
N GLY A 82 1.41 -2.21 0.34
CA GLY A 82 0.32 -2.87 1.07
C GLY A 82 0.00 -2.19 2.40
N GLU A 83 1.03 -1.87 3.20
CA GLU A 83 0.89 -1.12 4.45
C GLU A 83 0.20 0.24 4.20
N TYR A 84 0.67 1.00 3.21
CA TYR A 84 0.06 2.28 2.81
C TYR A 84 -1.39 2.13 2.34
N HIS A 85 -1.70 1.07 1.57
CA HIS A 85 -3.06 0.78 1.13
C HIS A 85 -3.99 0.51 2.32
N THR A 86 -3.56 -0.32 3.29
CA THR A 86 -4.36 -0.60 4.50
C THR A 86 -4.61 0.68 5.30
N GLU A 87 -3.59 1.52 5.51
CA GLU A 87 -3.74 2.82 6.16
C GLU A 87 -4.74 3.72 5.39
N TYR A 88 -4.66 3.72 4.07
CA TYR A 88 -5.59 4.48 3.21
C TYR A 88 -7.04 4.00 3.37
N LEU A 89 -7.27 2.69 3.38
CA LEU A 89 -8.60 2.11 3.58
C LEU A 89 -9.21 2.50 4.93
N MET A 90 -8.40 2.49 5.98
CA MET A 90 -8.82 2.75 7.35
C MET A 90 -8.94 4.25 7.68
N ASN A 91 -8.47 5.14 6.81
CA ASN A 91 -8.59 6.59 6.99
C ASN A 91 -9.99 7.09 6.63
N ILE A 92 -10.96 6.77 7.50
CA ILE A 92 -12.37 7.09 7.32
C ILE A 92 -12.68 8.36 8.12
N PRO A 93 -13.35 9.37 7.52
CA PRO A 93 -13.77 10.55 8.24
C PRO A 93 -14.71 10.21 9.42
N GLU A 94 -14.59 10.90 10.55
CA GLU A 94 -15.49 10.73 11.70
C GLU A 94 -16.97 11.02 11.38
N THR A 95 -17.22 11.75 10.30
CA THR A 95 -18.58 12.03 9.80
C THR A 95 -19.21 10.87 9.04
N GLN A 96 -18.45 9.85 8.71
CA GLN A 96 -18.94 8.64 8.04
C GLN A 96 -19.54 7.69 9.07
N GLU A 97 -20.86 7.60 9.13
CA GLU A 97 -21.59 6.76 10.08
C GLU A 97 -21.38 5.26 9.82
N ASP A 98 -21.39 4.84 8.54
CA ASP A 98 -21.12 3.46 8.14
C ASP A 98 -19.64 3.30 7.78
N ARG A 99 -18.91 2.67 8.69
CA ARG A 99 -17.45 2.44 8.53
C ARG A 99 -17.13 1.47 7.40
N MET A 100 -17.98 0.46 7.18
CA MET A 100 -17.77 -0.53 6.11
C MET A 100 -17.97 0.09 4.74
N LEU A 101 -18.99 0.91 4.61
CA LEU A 101 -19.20 1.69 3.39
C LEU A 101 -17.98 2.60 3.12
N GLY A 102 -17.46 3.27 4.14
CA GLY A 102 -16.26 4.11 4.06
C GLY A 102 -15.02 3.35 3.58
N ILE A 103 -14.77 2.14 4.10
CA ILE A 103 -13.66 1.27 3.66
C ILE A 103 -13.82 0.91 2.18
N GLY A 104 -15.02 0.49 1.77
CA GLY A 104 -15.31 0.10 0.38
C GLY A 104 -15.15 1.27 -0.60
N VAL A 105 -15.64 2.46 -0.24
CA VAL A 105 -15.45 3.68 -1.03
C VAL A 105 -13.98 4.05 -1.13
N ASN A 106 -13.23 4.00 -0.02
CA ASN A 106 -11.79 4.26 -0.01
C ASN A 106 -11.02 3.28 -0.90
N TYR A 107 -11.42 2.01 -0.95
CA TYR A 107 -10.80 1.04 -1.86
C TYR A 107 -10.92 1.46 -3.33
N ILE A 108 -12.12 1.86 -3.75
CA ILE A 108 -12.36 2.28 -5.14
C ILE A 108 -11.67 3.62 -5.40
N ARG A 109 -11.72 4.56 -4.44
CA ARG A 109 -11.02 5.85 -4.53
C ARG A 109 -9.51 5.69 -4.64
N PHE A 110 -8.92 4.73 -3.94
CA PHE A 110 -7.48 4.41 -4.05
C PHE A 110 -7.07 4.08 -5.49
N ALA A 111 -7.90 3.33 -6.23
CA ALA A 111 -7.61 3.00 -7.62
C ALA A 111 -7.63 4.24 -8.55
N VAL A 112 -8.40 5.28 -8.19
CA VAL A 112 -8.46 6.56 -8.91
C VAL A 112 -7.29 7.47 -8.57
N GLU A 113 -7.01 7.63 -7.27
CA GLU A 113 -6.01 8.57 -6.78
C GLU A 113 -4.58 8.02 -6.86
N GLU A 114 -4.42 6.70 -6.71
CA GLU A 114 -3.14 6.00 -6.68
C GLU A 114 -3.05 4.88 -7.75
N PRO A 115 -3.34 5.15 -9.04
CA PRO A 115 -3.50 4.11 -10.05
C PRO A 115 -2.23 3.26 -10.27
N PHE A 116 -1.05 3.82 -10.07
CA PHE A 116 0.20 3.07 -10.18
C PHE A 116 0.39 2.11 -9.00
N LEU A 117 0.03 2.53 -7.78
CA LEU A 117 0.09 1.67 -6.60
C LEU A 117 -0.98 0.58 -6.65
N PHE A 118 -2.20 0.90 -7.12
CA PHE A 118 -3.25 -0.09 -7.34
C PHE A 118 -2.78 -1.19 -8.29
N ARG A 119 -2.19 -0.83 -9.44
CA ARG A 119 -1.62 -1.82 -10.39
C ARG A 119 -0.46 -2.59 -9.77
N PHE A 120 0.37 -1.95 -8.99
CA PHE A 120 1.48 -2.62 -8.31
C PHE A 120 0.98 -3.70 -7.35
N LEU A 121 -0.04 -3.43 -6.55
CA LEU A 121 -0.61 -4.40 -5.60
C LEU A 121 -1.34 -5.55 -6.31
N PHE A 122 -2.16 -5.24 -7.30
CA PHE A 122 -3.17 -6.18 -7.78
C PHE A 122 -2.92 -6.71 -9.20
N GLN A 123 -1.97 -6.15 -9.95
CA GLN A 123 -1.75 -6.50 -11.37
C GLN A 123 -0.28 -6.76 -11.70
N SER A 124 0.63 -6.76 -10.72
CA SER A 124 2.08 -6.87 -10.97
C SER A 124 2.64 -8.29 -10.87
N GLY A 125 1.86 -9.25 -10.38
CA GLY A 125 2.34 -10.61 -10.10
C GLY A 125 3.27 -10.71 -8.88
N PHE A 126 3.36 -9.67 -8.04
CA PHE A 126 4.11 -9.68 -6.78
C PHE A 126 3.30 -10.21 -5.60
N ALA A 127 1.97 -10.40 -5.75
CA ALA A 127 1.16 -11.03 -4.73
C ALA A 127 1.75 -12.40 -4.36
N VAL A 128 1.84 -12.64 -3.05
CA VAL A 128 2.44 -13.87 -2.50
C VAL A 128 1.38 -14.95 -2.34
N GLU A 129 0.13 -14.53 -2.16
CA GLU A 129 -1.00 -15.40 -1.94
C GLU A 129 -1.40 -16.11 -3.23
N ASN A 130 -1.54 -17.44 -3.15
CA ASN A 130 -1.91 -18.27 -4.29
C ASN A 130 -3.40 -18.57 -4.36
N SER A 131 -4.17 -18.14 -3.35
CA SER A 131 -5.61 -18.37 -3.27
C SER A 131 -6.34 -17.25 -2.52
N LEU A 132 -7.66 -17.14 -2.74
CA LEU A 132 -8.52 -16.23 -1.96
C LEU A 132 -8.49 -16.58 -0.47
N THR A 133 -8.38 -17.86 -0.13
CA THR A 133 -8.29 -18.32 1.27
C THR A 133 -6.98 -17.86 1.94
N GLU A 134 -5.86 -17.89 1.23
CA GLU A 134 -4.61 -17.33 1.75
C GLU A 134 -4.71 -15.82 1.91
N MET A 135 -5.25 -15.14 0.92
CA MET A 135 -5.43 -13.68 0.95
C MET A 135 -6.28 -13.23 2.15
N ILE A 136 -7.44 -13.87 2.39
CA ILE A 136 -8.34 -13.46 3.49
C ILE A 136 -7.76 -13.73 4.88
N ASN A 137 -6.81 -14.65 4.99
CA ASN A 137 -6.11 -14.98 6.22
C ASN A 137 -4.76 -14.25 6.36
N SER A 138 -4.43 -13.33 5.45
CA SER A 138 -3.18 -12.58 5.51
C SER A 138 -3.19 -11.57 6.67
N GLU A 139 -2.01 -11.30 7.23
CA GLU A 139 -1.85 -10.34 8.33
C GLU A 139 -2.27 -8.92 7.93
N GLU A 140 -2.13 -8.57 6.66
CA GLU A 140 -2.50 -7.28 6.10
C GLU A 140 -4.00 -7.00 6.19
N LEU A 141 -4.84 -8.02 6.16
CA LEU A 141 -6.30 -7.87 6.22
C LEU A 141 -6.88 -7.92 7.65
N ILE A 142 -6.09 -8.29 8.66
CA ILE A 142 -6.56 -8.33 10.06
C ILE A 142 -7.27 -7.04 10.48
N PRO A 143 -6.73 -5.81 10.22
CA PRO A 143 -7.41 -4.59 10.64
C PRO A 143 -8.77 -4.40 10.00
N VAL A 144 -8.91 -4.76 8.73
CA VAL A 144 -10.17 -4.63 7.97
C VAL A 144 -11.19 -5.64 8.48
N ILE A 145 -10.80 -6.93 8.59
CA ILE A 145 -11.69 -7.99 9.07
C ILE A 145 -12.16 -7.72 10.51
N SER A 146 -11.27 -7.25 11.39
CA SER A 146 -11.63 -6.91 12.77
C SER A 146 -12.65 -5.76 12.82
N ALA A 147 -12.45 -4.72 12.02
CA ALA A 147 -13.39 -3.60 11.95
C ALA A 147 -14.78 -4.05 11.45
N MET A 148 -14.80 -4.92 10.45
CA MET A 148 -16.05 -5.51 9.93
C MET A 148 -16.75 -6.36 10.98
N GLN A 149 -16.00 -7.21 11.69
CA GLN A 149 -16.56 -8.08 12.72
C GLN A 149 -17.23 -7.30 13.85
N GLU A 150 -16.57 -6.21 14.30
CA GLU A 150 -17.11 -5.33 15.35
C GLU A 150 -18.44 -4.67 14.92
N GLU A 151 -18.56 -4.27 13.66
CA GLU A 151 -19.74 -3.56 13.16
C GLU A 151 -20.91 -4.48 12.83
N MET A 152 -20.64 -5.69 12.29
CA MET A 152 -21.68 -6.60 11.84
C MET A 152 -22.25 -7.50 12.92
N ASP A 153 -21.63 -7.60 14.10
CA ASP A 153 -21.98 -8.54 15.18
C ASP A 153 -22.08 -10.01 14.65
N MET A 154 -21.08 -10.40 13.84
CA MET A 154 -20.96 -11.71 13.22
C MET A 154 -19.74 -12.46 13.75
N ASN A 155 -19.76 -13.80 13.64
CA ASN A 155 -18.55 -14.57 13.91
C ASN A 155 -17.52 -14.39 12.78
N ILE A 156 -16.26 -14.77 13.05
CA ILE A 156 -15.15 -14.51 12.13
C ILE A 156 -15.33 -15.15 10.75
N GLU A 157 -15.91 -16.35 10.67
CA GLU A 157 -16.09 -17.04 9.40
C GLU A 157 -17.18 -16.35 8.56
N GLN A 158 -18.28 -15.95 9.17
CA GLN A 158 -19.33 -15.17 8.54
C GLN A 158 -18.81 -13.81 8.04
N THR A 159 -18.01 -13.14 8.87
CA THR A 159 -17.37 -11.88 8.50
C THR A 159 -16.47 -12.05 7.26
N LYS A 160 -15.71 -13.13 7.20
CA LYS A 160 -14.86 -13.44 6.04
C LYS A 160 -15.67 -13.69 4.76
N GLU A 161 -16.79 -14.39 4.85
CA GLU A 161 -17.68 -14.63 3.68
C GLU A 161 -18.28 -13.32 3.16
N VAL A 162 -18.78 -12.45 4.05
CA VAL A 162 -19.23 -11.11 3.66
C VAL A 162 -18.08 -10.33 3.05
N PHE A 163 -16.88 -10.36 3.68
CA PHE A 163 -15.70 -9.66 3.15
C PHE A 163 -15.36 -10.11 1.74
N ILE A 164 -15.30 -11.42 1.45
CA ILE A 164 -14.98 -11.92 0.10
C ILE A 164 -15.96 -11.37 -0.94
N THR A 165 -17.25 -11.39 -0.62
CA THR A 165 -18.29 -10.86 -1.51
C THR A 165 -18.08 -9.40 -1.81
N LEU A 166 -17.83 -8.58 -0.78
CA LEU A 166 -17.55 -7.16 -0.92
C LEU A 166 -16.23 -6.89 -1.64
N ALA A 167 -15.17 -7.64 -1.29
CA ALA A 167 -13.86 -7.49 -1.90
C ALA A 167 -13.91 -7.72 -3.41
N MET A 168 -14.62 -8.75 -3.86
CA MET A 168 -14.79 -9.00 -5.30
C MET A 168 -15.58 -7.88 -6.00
N PHE A 169 -16.62 -7.35 -5.35
CA PHE A 169 -17.39 -6.24 -5.89
C PHE A 169 -16.52 -4.97 -6.00
N VAL A 170 -15.88 -4.53 -4.91
CA VAL A 170 -15.07 -3.29 -4.91
C VAL A 170 -13.85 -3.41 -5.82
N HIS A 171 -13.23 -4.61 -5.88
CA HIS A 171 -12.10 -4.86 -6.77
C HIS A 171 -12.51 -4.82 -8.24
N GLY A 172 -13.66 -5.42 -8.60
CA GLY A 172 -14.21 -5.33 -9.95
C GLY A 172 -14.48 -3.89 -10.36
N TYR A 173 -15.10 -3.11 -9.48
CA TYR A 173 -15.39 -1.69 -9.71
C TYR A 173 -14.10 -0.87 -9.87
N ALA A 174 -13.16 -1.01 -8.94
CA ALA A 174 -11.86 -0.33 -8.96
C ALA A 174 -11.04 -0.68 -10.22
N SER A 175 -11.03 -1.96 -10.61
CA SER A 175 -10.33 -2.44 -11.81
C SER A 175 -10.91 -1.85 -13.10
N ILE A 176 -12.24 -1.75 -13.19
CA ILE A 176 -12.90 -1.14 -14.35
C ILE A 176 -12.55 0.34 -14.45
N ILE A 177 -12.61 1.09 -13.34
CA ILE A 177 -12.26 2.50 -13.29
C ILE A 177 -10.77 2.71 -13.65
N ALA A 178 -9.87 1.98 -12.98
CA ALA A 178 -8.43 2.14 -13.18
C ALA A 178 -7.95 1.83 -14.61
N ASN A 179 -8.62 0.90 -15.31
CA ASN A 179 -8.20 0.45 -16.63
C ASN A 179 -8.95 1.13 -17.78
N ASN A 180 -10.16 1.62 -17.56
CA ASN A 180 -11.02 2.15 -18.62
C ASN A 180 -11.29 3.66 -18.47
N SER A 181 -10.65 4.34 -17.52
CA SER A 181 -10.83 5.78 -17.27
C SER A 181 -12.30 6.18 -17.12
N LEU A 182 -13.10 5.33 -16.47
CA LEU A 182 -14.48 5.64 -16.18
C LEU A 182 -14.56 6.79 -15.17
N GLU A 183 -15.61 7.58 -15.27
CA GLU A 183 -15.89 8.63 -14.31
C GLU A 183 -16.13 8.03 -12.91
N TYR A 184 -15.53 8.67 -11.89
CA TYR A 184 -15.73 8.33 -10.50
C TYR A 184 -16.96 9.06 -9.98
N ASP A 185 -18.06 8.33 -9.80
CA ASP A 185 -19.29 8.82 -9.17
C ASP A 185 -19.46 8.18 -7.79
N GLU A 186 -19.05 8.92 -6.76
CA GLU A 186 -19.06 8.43 -5.36
C GLU A 186 -20.46 8.04 -4.89
N LYS A 187 -21.49 8.83 -5.21
CA LYS A 187 -22.87 8.56 -4.80
C LYS A 187 -23.42 7.29 -5.44
N LEU A 188 -23.07 7.04 -6.70
CA LEU A 188 -23.48 5.82 -7.39
C LEU A 188 -22.76 4.60 -6.81
N ILE A 189 -21.48 4.76 -6.49
CA ILE A 189 -20.65 3.73 -5.85
C ILE A 189 -21.21 3.37 -4.49
N GLU A 190 -21.48 4.34 -3.64
CA GLU A 190 -22.08 4.16 -2.30
C GLU A 190 -23.39 3.38 -2.41
N LYS A 191 -24.31 3.82 -3.25
CA LYS A 191 -25.60 3.15 -3.47
C LYS A 191 -25.46 1.69 -3.88
N HIS A 192 -24.50 1.37 -4.75
CA HIS A 192 -24.26 0.00 -5.18
C HIS A 192 -23.60 -0.83 -4.06
N LEU A 193 -22.68 -0.24 -3.35
CA LEU A 193 -21.97 -0.87 -2.26
C LEU A 193 -22.90 -1.21 -1.08
N GLU A 194 -23.77 -0.26 -0.68
CA GLU A 194 -24.84 -0.51 0.32
C GLU A 194 -25.72 -1.71 -0.06
N ARG A 195 -26.11 -1.78 -1.33
CA ARG A 195 -26.94 -2.89 -1.83
C ARG A 195 -26.22 -4.24 -1.74
N VAL A 196 -24.95 -4.29 -2.11
CA VAL A 196 -24.14 -5.52 -2.06
C VAL A 196 -23.88 -5.90 -0.60
N TYR A 197 -23.56 -4.94 0.25
CA TYR A 197 -23.32 -5.12 1.67
C TYR A 197 -24.56 -5.71 2.37
N THR A 198 -25.71 -5.05 2.23
CA THR A 198 -26.98 -5.53 2.79
C THR A 198 -27.34 -6.91 2.26
N GLY A 199 -27.18 -7.14 0.95
CA GLY A 199 -27.46 -8.43 0.34
C GLY A 199 -26.57 -9.56 0.85
N ALA A 200 -25.28 -9.31 1.04
CA ALA A 200 -24.34 -10.29 1.56
C ALA A 200 -24.67 -10.67 3.02
N ILE A 201 -25.00 -9.68 3.87
CA ILE A 201 -25.42 -9.94 5.26
C ILE A 201 -26.70 -10.78 5.30
N LEU A 202 -27.72 -10.40 4.54
CA LEU A 202 -28.99 -11.12 4.50
C LEU A 202 -28.81 -12.58 4.03
N ALA A 203 -27.98 -12.81 3.01
CA ALA A 203 -27.71 -14.16 2.51
C ALA A 203 -27.07 -15.05 3.60
N ILE A 204 -26.07 -14.56 4.31
CA ILE A 204 -25.42 -15.28 5.41
C ILE A 204 -26.40 -15.56 6.56
N GLN A 205 -27.28 -14.61 6.90
CA GLN A 205 -28.31 -14.79 7.94
C GLN A 205 -29.38 -15.82 7.56
N GLU A 206 -29.68 -15.96 6.27
CA GLU A 206 -30.63 -16.96 5.78
C GLU A 206 -30.06 -18.38 5.80
N GLU A 207 -28.77 -18.55 5.53
CA GLU A 207 -28.09 -19.84 5.61
C GLU A 207 -28.03 -20.43 7.04
N MET A 208 -28.28 -19.61 8.04
CA MET A 208 -28.26 -19.99 9.46
C MET A 208 -29.63 -20.46 9.97
N LYS A 209 -30.70 -20.38 9.19
CA LYS A 209 -32.07 -20.79 9.58
C LYS A 209 -32.36 -22.23 9.20
#